data_1f081e4c8b5af9daedb48bc49062eb28
#
_entry.id   1f081e4c8b5af9daedb48bc49062eb28
#
_cell.length_a   1.000
_cell.length_b   1.000
_cell.length_c   1.000
_cell.angle_alpha   90.00
_cell.angle_beta   90.00
_cell.angle_gamma   90.00
#
_symmetry.space_group_name_H-M   'P 1'
#
loop_
_entity.id
_entity.type
_entity.pdbx_description
1 polymer ?
#
loop_
_entity_poly.entity_id
_entity_poly.type
_entity_poly.pdbx_seq_one_letter_code
_entity_poly.pdbx_strand_id
1 'polypeptide(L)'
;MLLASFMDLLDGTIVNVAIPSLQRDLGTSDSDAQWVASGYALAFALVLITGSRLGDIFGRKNLFVIGVAGFVLSSALCGAAQGPGMLIAARVLQGAMAAIMVPQVLSTLMATFPPKEGAMVAGMFGGVSGLAVVSGPMLGALLIKADLFELEWRSIFLVNIPIGIIAMIGAALYVQNTKSEHVQRVDIVGSLLVTAAMLLLVYPLLKGRDLGWPTWTYVSMAMSVPVLALFAVVQIRKTRAGKSPLVEMSLFRKLPFNAGLLIGFLFFAGLIGFFFVFMLYLQIGRGFEVMHAGLTALPWSFGMAIGSAVSGAVLAPRLGRKLLSIGALVMCAAFVGLVLTLHYEGTSTSSWQMLPSLLVAGLGMGAVVSSLFGIVLAAVEPREIGSASGLVNAITQVGASAGIAVLGVVFFSLLGSQSTGVADRVAPQLRAEMPAVHVPSTVQDEVIVAFRSCYHDRMVAKDPSQTPASCRGVNSGQGATAQVPDSVSKRMAAVFEDAGSRANGENFTLALQRTLYCAAGAMLLVFLLSFLLPARARKWG
;
A
#
# COMPACT_ATOMS: atom_id res chain seq x y z
N MET A 1 13.78 20.55 -1.13
CA MET A 1 12.36 20.26 -1.28
C MET A 1 12.10 18.92 -1.99
N LEU A 2 12.61 18.67 -3.19
CA LEU A 2 12.46 17.37 -3.88
C LEU A 2 12.94 16.17 -3.05
N LEU A 3 13.98 16.34 -2.24
CA LEU A 3 14.49 15.33 -1.33
C LEU A 3 13.44 14.88 -0.29
N ALA A 4 12.58 15.79 0.15
CA ALA A 4 11.50 15.47 1.07
C ALA A 4 10.36 14.67 0.39
N SER A 5 10.06 14.99 -0.89
CA SER A 5 9.13 14.14 -1.66
C SER A 5 9.71 12.76 -1.96
N PHE A 6 11.02 12.66 -2.18
CA PHE A 6 11.73 11.39 -2.28
C PHE A 6 11.55 10.58 -1.00
N MET A 7 11.80 11.19 0.16
CA MET A 7 11.69 10.57 1.47
C MET A 7 10.27 10.07 1.74
N ASP A 8 9.24 10.85 1.44
CA ASP A 8 7.83 10.48 1.60
C ASP A 8 7.43 9.25 0.78
N LEU A 9 7.77 9.25 -0.51
CA LEU A 9 7.46 8.14 -1.41
C LEU A 9 8.30 6.89 -1.12
N LEU A 10 9.55 7.08 -0.71
CA LEU A 10 10.41 6.00 -0.22
C LEU A 10 9.76 5.33 1.00
N ASP A 11 9.37 6.12 2.01
CA ASP A 11 8.75 5.65 3.25
C ASP A 11 7.45 4.88 3.00
N GLY A 12 6.64 5.34 2.05
CA GLY A 12 5.40 4.66 1.65
C GLY A 12 5.61 3.28 1.01
N THR A 13 6.76 3.06 0.35
CA THR A 13 7.05 1.81 -0.37
C THR A 13 7.97 0.87 0.41
N ILE A 14 8.92 1.40 1.17
CA ILE A 14 9.93 0.63 1.91
C ILE A 14 9.29 -0.24 3.01
N VAL A 15 8.22 0.23 3.63
CA VAL A 15 7.54 -0.47 4.73
C VAL A 15 6.96 -1.81 4.31
N ASN A 16 6.52 -1.95 3.06
CA ASN A 16 5.93 -3.20 2.56
C ASN A 16 6.92 -4.37 2.59
N VAL A 17 8.20 -4.10 2.41
CA VAL A 17 9.26 -5.11 2.48
C VAL A 17 9.53 -5.55 3.92
N ALA A 18 9.31 -4.65 4.88
CA ALA A 18 9.58 -4.89 6.30
C ALA A 18 8.43 -5.60 7.03
N ILE A 19 7.22 -5.65 6.45
CA ILE A 19 6.03 -6.22 7.13
C ILE A 19 6.27 -7.59 7.74
N PRO A 20 6.84 -8.60 7.05
CA PRO A 20 7.05 -9.91 7.65
C PRO A 20 8.09 -9.91 8.78
N SER A 21 9.09 -9.03 8.72
CA SER A 21 10.06 -8.85 9.81
C SER A 21 9.43 -8.18 11.03
N LEU A 22 8.58 -7.17 10.80
CA LEU A 22 7.76 -6.53 11.82
C LEU A 22 6.83 -7.52 12.53
N GLN A 23 6.16 -8.39 11.77
CA GLN A 23 5.26 -9.39 12.33
C GLN A 23 5.99 -10.37 13.24
N ARG A 24 7.19 -10.79 12.86
CA ARG A 24 8.02 -11.72 13.67
C ARG A 24 8.54 -11.06 14.94
N ASP A 25 9.07 -9.84 14.87
CA ASP A 25 9.72 -9.16 15.99
C ASP A 25 8.69 -8.62 17.01
N LEU A 26 7.62 -7.96 16.55
CA LEU A 26 6.63 -7.33 17.42
C LEU A 26 5.42 -8.23 17.73
N GLY A 27 5.34 -9.44 17.17
CA GLY A 27 4.20 -10.34 17.33
C GLY A 27 2.89 -9.72 16.83
N THR A 28 2.93 -8.98 15.70
CA THR A 28 1.78 -8.24 15.20
C THR A 28 0.79 -9.13 14.47
N SER A 29 -0.50 -8.86 14.65
CA SER A 29 -1.57 -9.49 13.85
C SER A 29 -1.54 -9.02 12.39
N ASP A 30 -2.21 -9.77 11.50
CA ASP A 30 -2.37 -9.38 10.10
C ASP A 30 -3.02 -8.00 9.96
N SER A 31 -3.99 -7.68 10.82
CA SER A 31 -4.63 -6.37 10.79
C SER A 31 -3.73 -5.26 11.32
N ASP A 32 -2.87 -5.54 12.28
CA ASP A 32 -1.89 -4.54 12.74
C ASP A 32 -0.86 -4.24 11.64
N ALA A 33 -0.40 -5.27 10.91
CA ALA A 33 0.44 -5.10 9.73
C ALA A 33 -0.24 -4.24 8.64
N GLN A 34 -1.53 -4.47 8.40
CA GLN A 34 -2.34 -3.63 7.51
C GLN A 34 -2.44 -2.19 8.03
N TRP A 35 -2.58 -1.98 9.34
CA TRP A 35 -2.60 -0.65 9.96
C TRP A 35 -1.26 0.07 9.86
N VAL A 36 -0.15 -0.62 10.02
CA VAL A 36 1.19 -0.04 9.85
C VAL A 36 1.34 0.54 8.43
N ALA A 37 0.85 -0.18 7.41
CA ALA A 37 0.90 0.28 6.02
C ALA A 37 -0.19 1.33 5.71
N SER A 38 -1.46 1.06 6.04
CA SER A 38 -2.61 1.87 5.63
C SER A 38 -2.84 3.09 6.52
N GLY A 39 -2.46 3.02 7.81
CA GLY A 39 -2.65 4.13 8.76
C GLY A 39 -1.91 5.40 8.35
N TYR A 40 -0.71 5.25 7.80
CA TYR A 40 0.03 6.34 7.19
C TYR A 40 -0.73 6.98 6.02
N ALA A 41 -1.15 6.18 5.03
CA ALA A 41 -1.86 6.67 3.85
C ALA A 41 -3.19 7.33 4.20
N LEU A 42 -3.93 6.77 5.17
CA LEU A 42 -5.18 7.33 5.65
C LEU A 42 -4.96 8.69 6.34
N ALA A 43 -4.02 8.78 7.29
CA ALA A 43 -3.71 10.03 7.98
C ALA A 43 -3.21 11.10 6.98
N PHE A 44 -2.38 10.71 6.02
CA PHE A 44 -1.94 11.57 4.93
C PHE A 44 -3.14 12.14 4.16
N ALA A 45 -4.06 11.29 3.70
CA ALA A 45 -5.25 11.70 2.95
C ALA A 45 -6.12 12.71 3.72
N LEU A 46 -6.33 12.46 5.01
CA LEU A 46 -7.18 13.27 5.87
C LEU A 46 -6.61 14.67 6.14
N VAL A 47 -5.31 14.78 6.30
CA VAL A 47 -4.64 16.03 6.65
C VAL A 47 -4.18 16.81 5.41
N LEU A 48 -4.05 16.17 4.24
CA LEU A 48 -3.44 16.74 3.03
C LEU A 48 -4.08 18.08 2.61
N ILE A 49 -5.41 18.15 2.55
CA ILE A 49 -6.11 19.37 2.11
C ILE A 49 -5.92 20.49 3.15
N THR A 50 -6.02 20.15 4.42
CA THR A 50 -5.78 21.10 5.51
C THR A 50 -4.32 21.57 5.53
N GLY A 51 -3.36 20.66 5.36
CA GLY A 51 -1.93 20.93 5.28
C GLY A 51 -1.57 21.89 4.14
N SER A 52 -2.16 21.71 2.97
CA SER A 52 -1.99 22.62 1.84
C SER A 52 -2.43 24.05 2.19
N ARG A 53 -3.61 24.21 2.80
CA ARG A 53 -4.15 25.52 3.20
C ARG A 53 -3.36 26.19 4.32
N LEU A 54 -2.87 25.41 5.29
CA LEU A 54 -1.99 25.94 6.33
C LEU A 54 -0.73 26.58 5.73
N GLY A 55 -0.17 26.00 4.67
CA GLY A 55 0.96 26.56 3.95
C GLY A 55 0.69 27.93 3.32
N ASP A 56 -0.49 28.09 2.76
CA ASP A 56 -0.91 29.37 2.17
C ASP A 56 -1.07 30.48 3.24
N ILE A 57 -1.49 30.12 4.47
CA ILE A 57 -1.70 31.04 5.61
C ILE A 57 -0.40 31.38 6.32
N PHE A 58 0.33 30.36 6.78
CA PHE A 58 1.51 30.52 7.66
C PHE A 58 2.83 30.64 6.88
N GLY A 59 2.78 30.39 5.58
CA GLY A 59 3.93 30.40 4.68
C GLY A 59 4.44 28.99 4.38
N ARG A 60 4.67 28.75 3.10
CA ARG A 60 5.01 27.43 2.56
C ARG A 60 6.32 26.88 3.10
N LYS A 61 7.37 27.72 3.25
CA LYS A 61 8.64 27.32 3.84
C LYS A 61 8.48 26.88 5.29
N ASN A 62 7.77 27.66 6.10
CA ASN A 62 7.61 27.36 7.52
C ASN A 62 6.88 26.05 7.72
N LEU A 63 5.77 25.85 7.00
CA LEU A 63 5.01 24.60 7.07
C LEU A 63 5.79 23.40 6.52
N PHE A 64 6.59 23.59 5.48
CA PHE A 64 7.50 22.57 5.00
C PHE A 64 8.47 22.11 6.10
N VAL A 65 9.16 23.06 6.75
CA VAL A 65 10.13 22.73 7.82
C VAL A 65 9.45 22.05 9.00
N ILE A 66 8.27 22.54 9.44
CA ILE A 66 7.48 21.91 10.51
C ILE A 66 7.07 20.48 10.10
N GLY A 67 6.58 20.30 8.88
CA GLY A 67 6.19 18.99 8.36
C GLY A 67 7.37 18.01 8.30
N VAL A 68 8.53 18.43 7.79
CA VAL A 68 9.74 17.58 7.77
C VAL A 68 10.22 17.26 9.18
N ALA A 69 10.25 18.23 10.09
CA ALA A 69 10.63 18.01 11.49
C ALA A 69 9.70 16.99 12.17
N GLY A 70 8.38 17.16 12.00
CA GLY A 70 7.39 16.22 12.53
C GLY A 70 7.49 14.84 11.90
N PHE A 71 7.78 14.76 10.59
CA PHE A 71 8.00 13.50 9.89
C PHE A 71 9.24 12.77 10.42
N VAL A 72 10.36 13.47 10.60
CA VAL A 72 11.60 12.92 11.16
C VAL A 72 11.40 12.42 12.60
N LEU A 73 10.71 13.20 13.43
CA LEU A 73 10.41 12.81 14.81
C LEU A 73 9.50 11.57 14.86
N SER A 74 8.45 11.54 14.06
CA SER A 74 7.57 10.36 13.98
C SER A 74 8.28 9.15 13.38
N SER A 75 9.21 9.34 12.44
CA SER A 75 10.06 8.27 11.91
C SER A 75 10.99 7.70 12.99
N ALA A 76 11.57 8.56 13.82
CA ALA A 76 12.35 8.12 14.99
C ALA A 76 11.47 7.33 15.99
N LEU A 77 10.22 7.76 16.23
CA LEU A 77 9.26 7.02 17.07
C LEU A 77 8.90 5.65 16.46
N CYS A 78 8.76 5.56 15.11
CA CYS A 78 8.57 4.28 14.43
C CYS A 78 9.76 3.35 14.67
N GLY A 79 11.00 3.85 14.52
CA GLY A 79 12.21 3.07 14.78
C GLY A 79 12.41 2.67 16.24
N ALA A 80 11.85 3.43 17.18
CA ALA A 80 11.89 3.14 18.62
C ALA A 80 10.70 2.30 19.11
N ALA A 81 9.80 1.86 18.23
CA ALA A 81 8.58 1.17 18.63
C ALA A 81 8.86 -0.19 19.29
N GLN A 82 8.21 -0.41 20.46
CA GLN A 82 8.32 -1.63 21.24
C GLN A 82 7.08 -2.53 21.13
N GLY A 83 6.09 -2.10 20.33
CA GLY A 83 4.87 -2.87 20.10
C GLY A 83 4.01 -2.27 19.00
N PRO A 84 3.02 -3.03 18.50
CA PRO A 84 2.21 -2.65 17.34
C PRO A 84 1.45 -1.33 17.54
N GLY A 85 0.88 -1.11 18.72
CA GLY A 85 0.13 0.11 19.01
C GLY A 85 0.97 1.39 18.91
N MET A 86 2.22 1.36 19.42
CA MET A 86 3.15 2.49 19.33
C MET A 86 3.54 2.74 17.86
N LEU A 87 3.84 1.67 17.13
CA LEU A 87 4.21 1.78 15.72
C LEU A 87 3.08 2.35 14.87
N ILE A 88 1.84 1.86 15.05
CA ILE A 88 0.66 2.36 14.33
C ILE A 88 0.42 3.84 14.66
N ALA A 89 0.48 4.23 15.93
CA ALA A 89 0.31 5.63 16.33
C ALA A 89 1.39 6.53 15.72
N ALA A 90 2.65 6.09 15.72
CA ALA A 90 3.76 6.80 15.11
C ALA A 90 3.59 6.91 13.57
N ARG A 91 3.09 5.87 12.89
CA ARG A 91 2.77 5.87 11.45
C ARG A 91 1.64 6.85 11.11
N VAL A 92 0.59 6.89 11.92
CA VAL A 92 -0.50 7.87 11.75
C VAL A 92 0.04 9.30 11.91
N LEU A 93 0.87 9.57 12.91
CA LEU A 93 1.51 10.87 13.08
C LEU A 93 2.42 11.20 11.90
N GLN A 94 3.22 10.24 11.42
CA GLN A 94 4.13 10.40 10.28
C GLN A 94 3.35 10.75 9.00
N GLY A 95 2.24 10.06 8.73
CA GLY A 95 1.36 10.37 7.60
C GLY A 95 0.73 11.77 7.68
N ALA A 96 0.32 12.19 8.88
CA ALA A 96 -0.19 13.54 9.11
C ALA A 96 0.88 14.63 8.85
N MET A 97 2.13 14.39 9.29
CA MET A 97 3.25 15.32 9.04
C MET A 97 3.67 15.35 7.57
N ALA A 98 3.65 14.21 6.89
CA ALA A 98 3.87 14.14 5.43
C ALA A 98 2.82 14.97 4.67
N ALA A 99 1.55 14.90 5.08
CA ALA A 99 0.45 15.67 4.48
C ALA A 99 0.59 17.20 4.68
N ILE A 100 1.31 17.63 5.71
CA ILE A 100 1.68 19.04 5.89
C ILE A 100 2.85 19.41 4.98
N MET A 101 3.82 18.51 4.80
CA MET A 101 5.08 18.73 4.07
C MET A 101 4.89 18.71 2.54
N VAL A 102 4.28 17.64 2.01
CA VAL A 102 4.30 17.32 0.57
C VAL A 102 3.64 18.38 -0.31
N PRO A 103 2.46 18.97 0.04
CA PRO A 103 1.85 20.02 -0.78
C PRO A 103 2.72 21.27 -0.91
N GLN A 104 3.57 21.53 0.08
CA GLN A 104 4.45 22.70 0.07
C GLN A 104 5.57 22.56 -0.97
N VAL A 105 5.99 21.32 -1.28
CA VAL A 105 7.05 21.04 -2.25
C VAL A 105 6.65 21.55 -3.63
N LEU A 106 5.57 21.03 -4.19
CA LEU A 106 5.12 21.40 -5.54
C LEU A 106 4.70 22.87 -5.60
N SER A 107 3.97 23.37 -4.59
CA SER A 107 3.51 24.74 -4.52
C SER A 107 4.68 25.73 -4.48
N THR A 108 5.76 25.43 -3.75
CA THR A 108 6.95 26.29 -3.69
C THR A 108 7.75 26.21 -4.99
N LEU A 109 7.92 25.01 -5.57
CA LEU A 109 8.61 24.86 -6.84
C LEU A 109 7.92 25.66 -7.95
N MET A 110 6.58 25.55 -8.06
CA MET A 110 5.81 26.30 -9.05
C MET A 110 5.80 27.81 -8.81
N ALA A 111 5.96 28.27 -7.56
CA ALA A 111 6.06 29.69 -7.23
C ALA A 111 7.47 30.26 -7.45
N THR A 112 8.50 29.41 -7.42
CA THR A 112 9.92 29.85 -7.54
C THR A 112 10.39 29.92 -8.98
N PHE A 113 9.90 29.01 -9.83
CA PHE A 113 10.33 28.92 -11.23
C PHE A 113 9.34 29.64 -12.17
N PRO A 114 9.82 30.30 -13.23
CA PRO A 114 8.97 30.94 -14.23
C PRO A 114 8.00 29.94 -14.89
N PRO A 115 6.81 30.37 -15.34
CA PRO A 115 5.84 29.47 -15.98
C PRO A 115 6.38 28.67 -17.18
N LYS A 116 7.39 29.23 -17.89
CA LYS A 116 8.05 28.55 -19.01
C LYS A 116 8.85 27.31 -18.58
N GLU A 117 9.28 27.26 -17.33
CA GLU A 117 10.04 26.14 -16.74
C GLU A 117 9.17 25.13 -16.01
N GLY A 118 7.87 25.36 -15.93
CA GLY A 118 6.92 24.50 -15.22
C GLY A 118 6.94 23.03 -15.68
N ALA A 119 7.16 22.80 -16.98
CA ALA A 119 7.30 21.44 -17.52
C ALA A 119 8.60 20.76 -17.02
N MET A 120 9.70 21.50 -16.88
CA MET A 120 10.96 21.00 -16.32
C MET A 120 10.79 20.64 -14.85
N VAL A 121 10.15 21.53 -14.07
CA VAL A 121 9.87 21.33 -12.65
C VAL A 121 9.00 20.09 -12.44
N ALA A 122 7.93 19.93 -13.23
CA ALA A 122 7.08 18.74 -13.19
C ALA A 122 7.85 17.46 -13.55
N GLY A 123 8.74 17.55 -14.56
CA GLY A 123 9.63 16.45 -14.94
C GLY A 123 10.60 16.05 -13.84
N MET A 124 11.23 17.02 -13.17
CA MET A 124 12.11 16.78 -12.01
C MET A 124 11.35 16.13 -10.85
N PHE A 125 10.17 16.65 -10.51
CA PHE A 125 9.32 16.07 -9.48
C PHE A 125 8.93 14.63 -9.82
N GLY A 126 8.49 14.37 -11.06
CA GLY A 126 8.15 13.03 -11.54
C GLY A 126 9.33 12.07 -11.55
N GLY A 127 10.52 12.54 -11.98
CA GLY A 127 11.74 11.74 -11.98
C GLY A 127 12.20 11.35 -10.58
N VAL A 128 12.20 12.29 -9.63
CA VAL A 128 12.52 12.03 -8.22
C VAL A 128 11.48 11.09 -7.59
N SER A 129 10.20 11.27 -7.90
CA SER A 129 9.13 10.40 -7.44
C SER A 129 9.29 8.97 -7.97
N GLY A 130 9.59 8.82 -9.25
CA GLY A 130 9.87 7.52 -9.86
C GLY A 130 11.06 6.83 -9.21
N LEU A 131 12.16 7.57 -9.00
CA LEU A 131 13.36 7.05 -8.33
C LEU A 131 13.06 6.61 -6.89
N ALA A 132 12.27 7.36 -6.14
CA ALA A 132 11.88 7.02 -4.77
C ALA A 132 11.12 5.69 -4.71
N VAL A 133 10.13 5.51 -5.58
CA VAL A 133 9.32 4.28 -5.66
C VAL A 133 10.18 3.07 -6.04
N VAL A 134 11.13 3.26 -6.98
CA VAL A 134 12.10 2.22 -7.38
C VAL A 134 13.02 1.86 -6.21
N SER A 135 13.50 2.86 -5.49
CA SER A 135 14.49 2.67 -4.42
C SER A 135 13.91 2.00 -3.18
N GLY A 136 12.60 2.15 -2.92
CA GLY A 136 11.98 1.69 -1.67
C GLY A 136 12.21 0.22 -1.37
N PRO A 137 11.75 -0.71 -2.22
CA PRO A 137 11.95 -2.15 -1.98
C PRO A 137 13.42 -2.54 -1.90
N MET A 138 14.28 -1.95 -2.73
CA MET A 138 15.71 -2.26 -2.76
C MET A 138 16.43 -1.76 -1.50
N LEU A 139 16.22 -0.49 -1.13
CA LEU A 139 16.84 0.09 0.07
C LEU A 139 16.30 -0.58 1.34
N GLY A 140 15.01 -0.92 1.38
CA GLY A 140 14.42 -1.64 2.50
C GLY A 140 15.07 -3.00 2.70
N ALA A 141 15.19 -3.78 1.63
CA ALA A 141 15.86 -5.07 1.68
C ALA A 141 17.34 -4.96 2.08
N LEU A 142 18.04 -3.95 1.53
CA LEU A 142 19.46 -3.70 1.84
C LEU A 142 19.65 -3.31 3.31
N LEU A 143 18.85 -2.40 3.83
CA LEU A 143 18.92 -1.93 5.22
C LEU A 143 18.63 -3.06 6.22
N ILE A 144 17.59 -3.86 5.96
CA ILE A 144 17.24 -5.01 6.82
C ILE A 144 18.33 -6.07 6.78
N LYS A 145 18.88 -6.38 5.58
CA LYS A 145 19.95 -7.38 5.45
C LYS A 145 21.28 -6.91 6.04
N ALA A 146 21.60 -5.63 5.91
CA ALA A 146 22.84 -5.05 6.46
C ALA A 146 22.83 -5.02 7.99
N ASP A 147 21.64 -5.06 8.58
CA ASP A 147 21.39 -5.10 10.03
C ASP A 147 22.31 -4.17 10.84
N LEU A 148 22.45 -2.93 10.35
CA LEU A 148 23.32 -1.94 10.96
C LEU A 148 22.89 -1.68 12.41
N PHE A 149 23.79 -1.93 13.35
CA PHE A 149 23.58 -1.76 14.80
C PHE A 149 22.49 -2.66 15.40
N GLU A 150 22.22 -3.83 14.81
CA GLU A 150 21.18 -4.77 15.24
C GLU A 150 19.76 -4.14 15.23
N LEU A 151 19.53 -3.22 14.29
CA LEU A 151 18.28 -2.47 14.18
C LEU A 151 17.24 -3.16 13.29
N GLU A 152 17.63 -4.18 12.53
CA GLU A 152 16.76 -4.95 11.65
C GLU A 152 15.81 -4.05 10.83
N TRP A 153 14.50 -4.28 10.92
CA TRP A 153 13.47 -3.50 10.23
C TRP A 153 13.40 -2.02 10.68
N ARG A 154 13.88 -1.70 11.88
CA ARG A 154 13.86 -0.32 12.43
C ARG A 154 14.68 0.64 11.58
N SER A 155 15.71 0.13 10.92
CA SER A 155 16.58 0.89 10.02
C SER A 155 15.84 1.56 8.87
N ILE A 156 14.71 0.98 8.37
CA ILE A 156 13.91 1.57 7.28
C ILE A 156 13.27 2.90 7.66
N PHE A 157 12.95 3.09 8.94
CA PHE A 157 12.42 4.34 9.46
C PHE A 157 13.55 5.32 9.77
N LEU A 158 14.62 4.85 10.40
CA LEU A 158 15.74 5.71 10.83
C LEU A 158 16.51 6.33 9.65
N VAL A 159 16.46 5.73 8.45
CA VAL A 159 17.05 6.31 7.24
C VAL A 159 16.44 7.68 6.87
N ASN A 160 15.20 7.94 7.27
CA ASN A 160 14.53 9.22 7.04
C ASN A 160 15.15 10.37 7.87
N ILE A 161 15.83 10.07 8.98
CA ILE A 161 16.41 11.08 9.87
C ILE A 161 17.50 11.91 9.15
N PRO A 162 18.58 11.30 8.62
CA PRO A 162 19.60 12.07 7.92
C PRO A 162 19.05 12.78 6.68
N ILE A 163 18.15 12.12 5.92
CA ILE A 163 17.53 12.72 4.72
C ILE A 163 16.70 13.95 5.09
N GLY A 164 15.88 13.85 6.13
CA GLY A 164 15.04 14.96 6.60
C GLY A 164 15.85 16.12 7.17
N ILE A 165 16.93 15.85 7.91
CA ILE A 165 17.83 16.89 8.43
C ILE A 165 18.45 17.68 7.26
N ILE A 166 18.96 17.00 6.24
CA ILE A 166 19.51 17.65 5.03
C ILE A 166 18.43 18.48 4.33
N ALA A 167 17.21 17.95 4.20
CA ALA A 167 16.09 18.65 3.60
C ALA A 167 15.70 19.92 4.39
N MET A 168 15.69 19.85 5.73
CA MET A 168 15.42 21.01 6.62
C MET A 168 16.49 22.08 6.49
N ILE A 169 17.75 21.70 6.58
CA ILE A 169 18.89 22.66 6.46
C ILE A 169 18.84 23.33 5.09
N GLY A 170 18.70 22.54 4.02
CA GLY A 170 18.61 23.08 2.66
C GLY A 170 17.41 24.02 2.48
N ALA A 171 16.26 23.69 3.04
CA ALA A 171 15.10 24.58 2.99
C ALA A 171 15.29 25.85 3.83
N ALA A 172 15.90 25.74 5.01
CA ALA A 172 16.17 26.88 5.86
C ALA A 172 17.09 27.90 5.18
N LEU A 173 18.13 27.42 4.47
CA LEU A 173 19.15 28.27 3.85
C LEU A 173 18.71 28.85 2.49
N TYR A 174 18.07 28.06 1.64
CA TYR A 174 17.88 28.40 0.22
C TYR A 174 16.43 28.71 -0.18
N VAL A 175 15.41 28.32 0.62
CA VAL A 175 14.02 28.54 0.23
C VAL A 175 13.49 29.85 0.81
N GLN A 176 12.88 30.66 -0.04
CA GLN A 176 12.18 31.88 0.40
C GLN A 176 10.77 31.51 0.92
N ASN A 177 10.31 32.22 1.96
CA ASN A 177 8.99 31.99 2.51
C ASN A 177 7.93 32.74 1.67
N THR A 178 7.17 31.99 0.90
CA THR A 178 6.07 32.52 0.09
C THR A 178 4.73 32.26 0.78
N LYS A 179 3.83 33.24 0.69
CA LYS A 179 2.42 33.13 1.16
C LYS A 179 1.49 33.39 -0.02
N SER A 180 0.27 32.86 0.05
CA SER A 180 -0.75 33.18 -0.93
C SER A 180 -1.33 34.57 -0.68
N GLU A 181 -1.56 35.35 -1.75
CA GLU A 181 -2.23 36.65 -1.66
C GLU A 181 -3.72 36.51 -1.31
N HIS A 182 -4.32 35.37 -1.64
CA HIS A 182 -5.73 35.05 -1.37
C HIS A 182 -5.82 33.99 -0.28
N VAL A 183 -5.82 34.44 0.98
CA VAL A 183 -5.89 33.54 2.14
C VAL A 183 -7.31 32.98 2.30
N GLN A 184 -7.47 31.69 2.08
CA GLN A 184 -8.70 30.97 2.39
C GLN A 184 -8.65 30.41 3.83
N ARG A 185 -9.76 30.54 4.59
CA ARG A 185 -9.83 30.02 5.96
C ARG A 185 -9.85 28.49 5.96
N VAL A 186 -9.22 27.89 6.99
CA VAL A 186 -9.26 26.43 7.20
C VAL A 186 -10.66 25.98 7.55
N ASP A 187 -11.15 24.97 6.89
CA ASP A 187 -12.44 24.34 7.18
C ASP A 187 -12.29 23.21 8.20
N ILE A 188 -12.17 23.55 9.47
CA ILE A 188 -12.00 22.56 10.56
C ILE A 188 -13.19 21.60 10.62
N VAL A 189 -14.42 22.10 10.46
CA VAL A 189 -15.64 21.28 10.53
C VAL A 189 -15.69 20.29 9.37
N GLY A 190 -15.38 20.74 8.15
CA GLY A 190 -15.28 19.85 6.99
C GLY A 190 -14.19 18.79 7.18
N SER A 191 -13.02 19.18 7.66
CA SER A 191 -11.91 18.24 7.93
C SER A 191 -12.30 17.18 8.97
N LEU A 192 -12.92 17.57 10.08
CA LEU A 192 -13.38 16.63 11.11
C LEU A 192 -14.44 15.66 10.60
N LEU A 193 -15.40 16.14 9.79
CA LEU A 193 -16.46 15.29 9.23
C LEU A 193 -15.91 14.25 8.25
N VAL A 194 -15.01 14.65 7.34
CA VAL A 194 -14.41 13.69 6.39
C VAL A 194 -13.50 12.70 7.12
N THR A 195 -12.75 13.15 8.13
CA THR A 195 -11.93 12.29 8.99
C THR A 195 -12.80 11.26 9.71
N ALA A 196 -13.89 11.68 10.34
CA ALA A 196 -14.81 10.79 11.05
C ALA A 196 -15.44 9.76 10.07
N ALA A 197 -15.88 10.20 8.90
CA ALA A 197 -16.45 9.30 7.90
C ALA A 197 -15.45 8.24 7.42
N MET A 198 -14.20 8.64 7.18
CA MET A 198 -13.14 7.71 6.75
C MET A 198 -12.76 6.73 7.85
N LEU A 199 -12.66 7.17 9.10
CA LEU A 199 -12.41 6.28 10.23
C LEU A 199 -13.56 5.29 10.43
N LEU A 200 -14.82 5.74 10.33
CA LEU A 200 -16.00 4.87 10.40
C LEU A 200 -16.02 3.80 9.30
N LEU A 201 -15.43 4.06 8.15
CA LEU A 201 -15.34 3.12 7.02
C LEU A 201 -14.11 2.21 7.13
N VAL A 202 -12.92 2.78 7.31
CA VAL A 202 -11.66 2.04 7.16
C VAL A 202 -11.33 1.24 8.42
N TYR A 203 -11.61 1.76 9.62
CA TYR A 203 -11.31 1.06 10.87
C TYR A 203 -12.00 -0.32 10.95
N PRO A 204 -13.33 -0.44 10.70
CA PRO A 204 -13.98 -1.75 10.69
C PRO A 204 -13.45 -2.68 9.58
N LEU A 205 -13.09 -2.16 8.41
CA LEU A 205 -12.52 -2.98 7.33
C LEU A 205 -11.20 -3.65 7.75
N LEU A 206 -10.35 -2.94 8.49
CA LEU A 206 -9.06 -3.46 8.93
C LEU A 206 -9.19 -4.41 10.14
N LYS A 207 -10.00 -4.05 11.15
CA LYS A 207 -10.13 -4.83 12.40
C LYS A 207 -11.27 -5.85 12.39
N GLY A 208 -12.19 -5.76 11.45
CA GLY A 208 -13.38 -6.62 11.42
C GLY A 208 -13.07 -8.10 11.37
N ARG A 209 -12.07 -8.50 10.60
CA ARG A 209 -11.61 -9.90 10.50
C ARG A 209 -11.13 -10.43 11.86
N ASP A 210 -10.26 -9.72 12.56
CA ASP A 210 -9.71 -10.14 13.86
C ASP A 210 -10.80 -10.30 14.91
N LEU A 211 -11.82 -9.43 14.86
CA LEU A 211 -12.93 -9.43 15.80
C LEU A 211 -14.06 -10.39 15.38
N GLY A 212 -13.98 -11.06 14.22
CA GLY A 212 -15.00 -11.96 13.70
C GLY A 212 -16.25 -11.23 13.18
N TRP A 213 -16.09 -10.01 12.66
CA TRP A 213 -17.13 -9.18 12.05
C TRP A 213 -18.34 -8.94 12.98
N PRO A 214 -18.16 -8.39 14.18
CA PRO A 214 -19.29 -8.09 15.07
C PRO A 214 -20.21 -7.04 14.43
N THR A 215 -21.48 -7.01 14.85
CA THR A 215 -22.51 -6.14 14.25
C THR A 215 -22.12 -4.65 14.21
N TRP A 216 -21.37 -4.17 15.21
CA TRP A 216 -20.93 -2.78 15.24
C TRP A 216 -20.05 -2.40 14.04
N THR A 217 -19.30 -3.33 13.42
CA THR A 217 -18.47 -3.06 12.25
C THR A 217 -19.31 -2.69 11.04
N TYR A 218 -20.41 -3.40 10.81
CA TYR A 218 -21.37 -3.08 9.75
C TYR A 218 -22.10 -1.77 10.02
N VAL A 219 -22.52 -1.53 11.28
CA VAL A 219 -23.16 -0.28 11.69
C VAL A 219 -22.19 0.90 11.50
N SER A 220 -20.92 0.75 11.90
CA SER A 220 -19.90 1.78 11.70
C SER A 220 -19.71 2.13 10.21
N MET A 221 -19.57 1.11 9.35
CA MET A 221 -19.46 1.32 7.90
C MET A 221 -20.72 2.00 7.34
N ALA A 222 -21.91 1.57 7.76
CA ALA A 222 -23.17 2.21 7.34
C ALA A 222 -23.26 3.66 7.80
N MET A 223 -22.79 3.99 9.01
CA MET A 223 -22.78 5.35 9.56
C MET A 223 -21.80 6.29 8.83
N SER A 224 -20.82 5.76 8.10
CA SER A 224 -19.96 6.60 7.26
C SER A 224 -20.75 7.36 6.19
N VAL A 225 -21.81 6.75 5.65
CA VAL A 225 -22.65 7.35 4.58
C VAL A 225 -23.39 8.60 5.06
N PRO A 226 -24.17 8.58 6.17
CA PRO A 226 -24.82 9.81 6.66
C PRO A 226 -23.81 10.87 7.10
N VAL A 227 -22.62 10.51 7.62
CA VAL A 227 -21.57 11.48 7.94
C VAL A 227 -21.01 12.14 6.68
N LEU A 228 -20.80 11.39 5.59
CA LEU A 228 -20.43 11.94 4.28
C LEU A 228 -21.54 12.83 3.70
N ALA A 229 -22.82 12.45 3.87
CA ALA A 229 -23.94 13.29 3.46
C ALA A 229 -23.97 14.60 4.26
N LEU A 230 -23.76 14.55 5.58
CA LEU A 230 -23.66 15.75 6.42
C LEU A 230 -22.47 16.63 5.97
N PHE A 231 -21.29 16.02 5.70
CA PHE A 231 -20.15 16.73 5.13
C PHE A 231 -20.57 17.48 3.85
N ALA A 232 -21.21 16.80 2.91
CA ALA A 232 -21.66 17.41 1.65
C ALA A 232 -22.61 18.59 1.89
N VAL A 233 -23.59 18.44 2.80
CA VAL A 233 -24.54 19.52 3.17
C VAL A 233 -23.80 20.72 3.77
N VAL A 234 -22.83 20.48 4.67
CA VAL A 234 -22.02 21.54 5.28
C VAL A 234 -21.19 22.28 4.21
N GLN A 235 -20.58 21.56 3.27
CA GLN A 235 -19.81 22.15 2.18
C GLN A 235 -20.71 23.02 1.25
N ILE A 236 -21.90 22.51 0.88
CA ILE A 236 -22.87 23.25 0.06
C ILE A 236 -23.31 24.53 0.77
N ARG A 237 -23.63 24.45 2.08
CA ARG A 237 -24.04 25.64 2.86
C ARG A 237 -22.90 26.67 2.94
N LYS A 238 -21.66 26.26 3.12
CA LYS A 238 -20.49 27.15 3.14
C LYS A 238 -20.28 27.82 1.79
N THR A 239 -20.36 27.06 0.69
CA THR A 239 -20.26 27.62 -0.67
C THR A 239 -21.35 28.69 -0.91
N ARG A 240 -22.61 28.41 -0.54
CA ARG A 240 -23.71 29.36 -0.68
C ARG A 240 -23.57 30.61 0.20
N ALA A 241 -22.91 30.47 1.34
CA ALA A 241 -22.66 31.57 2.26
C ALA A 241 -21.39 32.38 1.90
N GLY A 242 -20.77 32.13 0.75
CA GLY A 242 -19.54 32.81 0.33
C GLY A 242 -18.31 32.50 1.23
N LYS A 243 -18.39 31.45 2.06
CA LYS A 243 -17.28 31.00 2.90
C LYS A 243 -16.41 30.02 2.11
N SER A 244 -15.16 29.83 2.56
CA SER A 244 -14.23 28.87 1.94
C SER A 244 -14.58 27.43 2.35
N PRO A 245 -15.18 26.60 1.48
CA PRO A 245 -15.41 25.19 1.75
C PRO A 245 -14.09 24.42 1.67
N LEU A 246 -14.00 23.25 2.34
CA LEU A 246 -12.88 22.34 2.18
C LEU A 246 -12.82 21.79 0.74
N VAL A 247 -13.98 21.43 0.22
CA VAL A 247 -14.19 20.91 -1.13
C VAL A 247 -15.33 21.67 -1.81
N GLU A 248 -15.07 22.18 -3.01
CA GLU A 248 -16.10 22.82 -3.82
C GLU A 248 -17.05 21.77 -4.42
N MET A 249 -18.30 21.78 -4.00
CA MET A 249 -19.30 20.79 -4.45
C MET A 249 -19.67 20.94 -5.94
N SER A 250 -19.33 22.07 -6.58
CA SER A 250 -19.42 22.27 -8.03
C SER A 250 -18.61 21.24 -8.83
N LEU A 251 -17.48 20.79 -8.27
CA LEU A 251 -16.61 19.79 -8.87
C LEU A 251 -17.34 18.47 -9.14
N PHE A 252 -18.21 18.04 -8.21
CA PHE A 252 -18.96 16.79 -8.34
C PHE A 252 -20.09 16.83 -9.39
N ARG A 253 -20.40 18.00 -9.95
CA ARG A 253 -21.32 18.12 -11.09
C ARG A 253 -20.61 17.82 -12.43
N LYS A 254 -19.29 17.77 -12.45
CA LYS A 254 -18.50 17.54 -13.65
C LYS A 254 -18.21 16.04 -13.78
N LEU A 255 -18.90 15.35 -14.68
CA LEU A 255 -18.74 13.90 -14.90
C LEU A 255 -17.28 13.48 -15.13
N PRO A 256 -16.46 14.21 -15.93
CA PRO A 256 -15.07 13.83 -16.12
C PRO A 256 -14.23 13.90 -14.83
N PHE A 257 -14.54 14.85 -13.95
CA PHE A 257 -13.86 14.97 -12.66
C PHE A 257 -14.19 13.78 -11.75
N ASN A 258 -15.48 13.43 -11.63
CA ASN A 258 -15.94 12.29 -10.83
C ASN A 258 -15.36 10.96 -11.36
N ALA A 259 -15.36 10.77 -12.68
CA ALA A 259 -14.72 9.62 -13.30
C ALA A 259 -13.23 9.57 -12.98
N GLY A 260 -12.55 10.70 -13.02
CA GLY A 260 -11.14 10.81 -12.65
C GLY A 260 -10.85 10.47 -11.19
N LEU A 261 -11.71 10.91 -10.25
CA LEU A 261 -11.61 10.53 -8.83
C LEU A 261 -11.77 9.02 -8.63
N LEU A 262 -12.78 8.43 -9.28
CA LEU A 262 -13.03 6.99 -9.20
C LEU A 262 -11.89 6.18 -9.82
N ILE A 263 -11.35 6.63 -10.95
CA ILE A 263 -10.16 6.06 -11.58
C ILE A 263 -8.97 6.10 -10.62
N GLY A 264 -8.69 7.26 -10.01
CA GLY A 264 -7.61 7.41 -9.04
C GLY A 264 -7.78 6.48 -7.86
N PHE A 265 -8.98 6.42 -7.28
CA PHE A 265 -9.31 5.51 -6.18
C PHE A 265 -9.04 4.04 -6.55
N LEU A 266 -9.64 3.55 -7.63
CA LEU A 266 -9.52 2.14 -8.05
C LEU A 266 -8.09 1.77 -8.44
N PHE A 267 -7.40 2.67 -9.14
CA PHE A 267 -6.02 2.46 -9.56
C PHE A 267 -5.09 2.30 -8.36
N PHE A 268 -5.12 3.24 -7.40
CA PHE A 268 -4.25 3.17 -6.22
C PHE A 268 -4.68 2.07 -5.24
N ALA A 269 -5.97 1.75 -5.16
CA ALA A 269 -6.45 0.61 -4.39
C ALA A 269 -5.89 -0.72 -4.94
N GLY A 270 -6.03 -0.94 -6.24
CA GLY A 270 -5.50 -2.15 -6.88
C GLY A 270 -3.98 -2.24 -6.79
N LEU A 271 -3.28 -1.13 -6.97
CA LEU A 271 -1.83 -1.04 -6.97
C LEU A 271 -1.22 -1.33 -5.59
N ILE A 272 -1.60 -0.55 -4.59
CA ILE A 272 -0.97 -0.62 -3.25
C ILE A 272 -1.40 -1.90 -2.54
N GLY A 273 -2.67 -2.30 -2.69
CA GLY A 273 -3.14 -3.58 -2.17
C GLY A 273 -2.44 -4.78 -2.83
N PHE A 274 -2.15 -4.72 -4.15
CA PHE A 274 -1.33 -5.73 -4.82
C PHE A 274 0.07 -5.84 -4.19
N PHE A 275 0.78 -4.73 -4.03
CA PHE A 275 2.12 -4.75 -3.43
C PHE A 275 2.12 -5.34 -2.02
N PHE A 276 1.12 -5.02 -1.21
CA PHE A 276 0.97 -5.59 0.13
C PHE A 276 0.89 -7.12 0.09
N VAL A 277 -0.04 -7.68 -0.69
CA VAL A 277 -0.21 -9.15 -0.76
C VAL A 277 0.94 -9.84 -1.50
N PHE A 278 1.55 -9.18 -2.48
CA PHE A 278 2.67 -9.72 -3.24
C PHE A 278 3.91 -9.90 -2.36
N MET A 279 4.22 -8.94 -1.48
CA MET A 279 5.33 -9.08 -0.53
C MET A 279 5.09 -10.19 0.48
N LEU A 280 3.86 -10.35 0.98
CA LEU A 280 3.48 -11.48 1.84
C LEU A 280 3.67 -12.82 1.12
N TYR A 281 3.23 -12.91 -0.15
CA TYR A 281 3.43 -14.11 -0.96
C TYR A 281 4.91 -14.46 -1.12
N LEU A 282 5.76 -13.49 -1.47
CA LEU A 282 7.19 -13.75 -1.68
C LEU A 282 7.88 -14.21 -0.39
N GLN A 283 7.64 -13.52 0.72
CA GLN A 283 8.39 -13.75 1.96
C GLN A 283 7.82 -14.90 2.80
N ILE A 284 6.50 -14.95 2.99
CA ILE A 284 5.85 -15.99 3.81
C ILE A 284 5.49 -17.20 2.96
N GLY A 285 4.86 -16.99 1.80
CA GLY A 285 4.43 -18.07 0.93
C GLY A 285 5.59 -18.81 0.28
N ARG A 286 6.57 -18.07 -0.24
CA ARG A 286 7.73 -18.63 -0.95
C ARG A 286 8.97 -18.79 -0.08
N GLY A 287 8.98 -18.25 1.14
CA GLY A 287 10.14 -18.26 2.02
C GLY A 287 11.33 -17.45 1.48
N PHE A 288 11.10 -16.48 0.57
CA PHE A 288 12.19 -15.67 0.06
C PHE A 288 12.76 -14.78 1.16
N GLU A 289 14.08 -14.70 1.24
CA GLU A 289 14.74 -13.68 2.05
C GLU A 289 14.29 -12.29 1.61
N VAL A 290 14.30 -11.34 2.52
CA VAL A 290 13.89 -9.94 2.30
C VAL A 290 14.57 -9.33 1.07
N MET A 291 15.90 -9.58 0.92
CA MET A 291 16.68 -9.11 -0.24
C MET A 291 16.19 -9.74 -1.54
N HIS A 292 15.96 -11.05 -1.56
CA HIS A 292 15.47 -11.75 -2.76
C HIS A 292 14.07 -11.26 -3.15
N ALA A 293 13.17 -11.07 -2.17
CA ALA A 293 11.84 -10.51 -2.42
C ALA A 293 11.91 -9.08 -2.98
N GLY A 294 12.78 -8.22 -2.43
CA GLY A 294 13.01 -6.86 -2.92
C GLY A 294 13.55 -6.84 -4.35
N LEU A 295 14.54 -7.68 -4.66
CA LEU A 295 15.10 -7.82 -6.01
C LEU A 295 14.07 -8.35 -7.01
N THR A 296 13.18 -9.25 -6.58
CA THR A 296 12.08 -9.75 -7.42
C THR A 296 11.10 -8.65 -7.83
N ALA A 297 10.91 -7.63 -6.98
CA ALA A 297 10.04 -6.49 -7.29
C ALA A 297 10.71 -5.40 -8.17
N LEU A 298 12.03 -5.40 -8.34
CA LEU A 298 12.76 -4.37 -9.10
C LEU A 298 12.28 -4.20 -10.55
N PRO A 299 11.97 -5.26 -11.33
CA PRO A 299 11.50 -5.11 -12.71
C PRO A 299 10.27 -4.20 -12.82
N TRP A 300 9.34 -4.27 -11.85
CA TRP A 300 8.20 -3.35 -11.76
C TRP A 300 8.65 -1.89 -11.66
N SER A 301 9.59 -1.64 -10.78
CA SER A 301 10.11 -0.29 -10.52
C SER A 301 10.82 0.30 -11.74
N PHE A 302 11.64 -0.50 -12.42
CA PHE A 302 12.27 -0.09 -13.69
C PHE A 302 11.22 0.16 -14.78
N GLY A 303 10.23 -0.72 -14.91
CA GLY A 303 9.11 -0.53 -15.82
C GLY A 303 8.38 0.78 -15.57
N MET A 304 8.09 1.11 -14.31
CA MET A 304 7.45 2.38 -13.93
C MET A 304 8.30 3.59 -14.32
N ALA A 305 9.60 3.57 -14.04
CA ALA A 305 10.50 4.68 -14.36
C ALA A 305 10.55 4.93 -15.88
N ILE A 306 10.75 3.87 -16.67
CA ILE A 306 10.78 3.93 -18.14
C ILE A 306 9.39 4.36 -18.66
N GLY A 307 8.33 3.74 -18.18
CA GLY A 307 6.96 4.04 -18.57
C GLY A 307 6.58 5.49 -18.30
N SER A 308 6.92 6.03 -17.11
CA SER A 308 6.66 7.43 -16.76
C SER A 308 7.48 8.39 -17.63
N ALA A 309 8.76 8.12 -17.85
CA ALA A 309 9.63 8.97 -18.65
C ALA A 309 9.15 9.04 -20.11
N VAL A 310 8.92 7.90 -20.75
CA VAL A 310 8.45 7.82 -22.14
C VAL A 310 7.04 8.40 -22.29
N SER A 311 6.16 8.09 -21.35
CA SER A 311 4.79 8.58 -21.35
C SER A 311 4.72 10.09 -21.15
N GLY A 312 5.42 10.63 -20.15
CA GLY A 312 5.40 12.07 -19.87
C GLY A 312 6.03 12.91 -20.98
N ALA A 313 7.20 12.49 -21.48
CA ALA A 313 7.94 13.26 -22.47
C ALA A 313 7.35 13.17 -23.89
N VAL A 314 6.87 11.99 -24.30
CA VAL A 314 6.56 11.72 -25.73
C VAL A 314 5.08 11.39 -25.97
N LEU A 315 4.49 10.53 -25.12
CA LEU A 315 3.18 9.96 -25.43
C LEU A 315 2.02 10.79 -24.90
N ALA A 316 2.15 11.43 -23.73
CA ALA A 316 1.05 12.20 -23.14
C ALA A 316 0.57 13.37 -24.05
N PRO A 317 1.45 14.18 -24.67
CA PRO A 317 1.01 15.23 -25.58
C PRO A 317 0.27 14.71 -26.81
N ARG A 318 0.59 13.50 -27.29
CA ARG A 318 0.04 12.90 -28.52
C ARG A 318 -1.22 12.10 -28.27
N LEU A 319 -1.24 11.30 -27.22
CA LEU A 319 -2.30 10.31 -26.97
C LEU A 319 -3.40 10.83 -26.01
N GLY A 320 -3.10 11.83 -25.14
CA GLY A 320 -4.06 12.33 -24.17
C GLY A 320 -4.64 11.20 -23.29
N ARG A 321 -5.99 11.09 -23.22
CA ARG A 321 -6.65 10.04 -22.40
C ARG A 321 -6.35 8.62 -22.87
N LYS A 322 -6.03 8.40 -24.16
CA LYS A 322 -5.71 7.06 -24.69
C LYS A 322 -4.50 6.46 -23.98
N LEU A 323 -3.56 7.30 -23.53
CA LEU A 323 -2.39 6.85 -22.78
C LEU A 323 -2.80 6.21 -21.44
N LEU A 324 -3.72 6.82 -20.70
CA LEU A 324 -4.27 6.27 -19.47
C LEU A 324 -5.00 4.95 -19.74
N SER A 325 -5.84 4.89 -20.79
CA SER A 325 -6.55 3.67 -21.20
C SER A 325 -5.58 2.54 -21.55
N ILE A 326 -4.56 2.82 -22.36
CA ILE A 326 -3.51 1.85 -22.75
C ILE A 326 -2.76 1.37 -21.50
N GLY A 327 -2.34 2.29 -20.61
CA GLY A 327 -1.62 1.95 -19.39
C GLY A 327 -2.43 1.01 -18.48
N ALA A 328 -3.72 1.30 -18.29
CA ALA A 328 -4.61 0.44 -17.50
C ALA A 328 -4.80 -0.95 -18.12
N LEU A 329 -4.96 -1.02 -19.45
CA LEU A 329 -5.09 -2.29 -20.17
C LEU A 329 -3.78 -3.11 -20.11
N VAL A 330 -2.63 -2.46 -20.25
CA VAL A 330 -1.31 -3.08 -20.11
C VAL A 330 -1.12 -3.66 -18.71
N MET A 331 -1.53 -2.93 -17.65
CA MET A 331 -1.49 -3.46 -16.29
C MET A 331 -2.43 -4.64 -16.10
N CYS A 332 -3.66 -4.55 -16.63
CA CYS A 332 -4.61 -5.67 -16.60
C CYS A 332 -4.01 -6.92 -17.25
N ALA A 333 -3.45 -6.78 -18.46
CA ALA A 333 -2.80 -7.87 -19.18
C ALA A 333 -1.59 -8.43 -18.40
N ALA A 334 -0.81 -7.57 -17.76
CA ALA A 334 0.33 -7.98 -16.94
C ALA A 334 -0.09 -8.78 -15.69
N PHE A 335 -1.17 -8.36 -14.99
CA PHE A 335 -1.71 -9.15 -13.89
C PHE A 335 -2.25 -10.51 -14.35
N VAL A 336 -2.93 -10.57 -15.51
CA VAL A 336 -3.35 -11.84 -16.10
C VAL A 336 -2.13 -12.68 -16.47
N GLY A 337 -1.08 -12.07 -17.04
CA GLY A 337 0.19 -12.75 -17.34
C GLY A 337 0.83 -13.34 -16.07
N LEU A 338 0.83 -12.60 -14.96
CA LEU A 338 1.35 -13.10 -13.69
C LEU A 338 0.49 -14.26 -13.15
N VAL A 339 -0.84 -14.19 -13.28
CA VAL A 339 -1.75 -15.32 -12.94
C VAL A 339 -1.41 -16.56 -13.75
N LEU A 340 -1.19 -16.40 -15.06
CA LEU A 340 -0.83 -17.53 -15.93
C LEU A 340 0.53 -18.11 -15.54
N THR A 341 1.54 -17.28 -15.27
CA THR A 341 2.84 -17.73 -14.77
C THR A 341 2.68 -18.56 -13.50
N LEU A 342 1.93 -18.05 -12.51
CA LEU A 342 1.68 -18.76 -11.26
C LEU A 342 0.84 -20.03 -11.47
N HIS A 343 -0.03 -20.06 -12.48
CA HIS A 343 -0.87 -21.23 -12.77
C HIS A 343 -0.06 -22.39 -13.37
N TYR A 344 0.84 -22.08 -14.33
CA TYR A 344 1.63 -23.11 -15.00
C TYR A 344 2.81 -23.60 -14.17
N GLU A 345 3.49 -22.70 -13.47
CA GLU A 345 4.69 -23.01 -12.69
C GLU A 345 4.39 -23.39 -11.23
N GLY A 346 3.23 -22.99 -10.71
CA GLY A 346 2.80 -23.29 -9.35
C GLY A 346 3.81 -22.82 -8.30
N THR A 347 4.17 -23.74 -7.40
CA THR A 347 5.15 -23.48 -6.33
C THR A 347 6.59 -23.41 -6.81
N SER A 348 6.91 -23.80 -8.06
CA SER A 348 8.27 -23.72 -8.64
C SER A 348 8.55 -22.36 -9.29
N THR A 349 7.58 -21.44 -9.32
CA THR A 349 7.73 -20.12 -9.95
C THR A 349 8.99 -19.40 -9.46
N SER A 350 9.90 -19.06 -10.37
CA SER A 350 11.11 -18.30 -10.09
C SER A 350 10.92 -16.80 -10.27
N SER A 351 11.81 -15.98 -9.70
CA SER A 351 11.81 -14.52 -9.91
C SER A 351 11.93 -14.14 -11.39
N TRP A 352 12.69 -14.92 -12.19
CA TRP A 352 12.87 -14.68 -13.61
C TRP A 352 11.59 -14.87 -14.43
N GLN A 353 10.74 -15.84 -14.06
CA GLN A 353 9.47 -16.08 -14.70
C GLN A 353 8.44 -14.99 -14.40
N MET A 354 8.51 -14.35 -13.21
CA MET A 354 7.66 -13.21 -12.85
C MET A 354 8.12 -11.89 -13.50
N LEU A 355 9.41 -11.78 -13.88
CA LEU A 355 10.03 -10.55 -14.38
C LEU A 355 9.26 -9.92 -15.56
N PRO A 356 8.87 -10.64 -16.64
CA PRO A 356 8.16 -10.02 -17.77
C PRO A 356 6.85 -9.37 -17.35
N SER A 357 6.04 -10.07 -16.55
CA SER A 357 4.76 -9.55 -16.07
C SER A 357 4.94 -8.33 -15.15
N LEU A 358 5.92 -8.35 -14.25
CA LEU A 358 6.22 -7.23 -13.36
C LEU A 358 6.73 -6.00 -14.12
N LEU A 359 7.62 -6.19 -15.10
CA LEU A 359 8.14 -5.11 -15.94
C LEU A 359 7.01 -4.44 -16.75
N VAL A 360 6.17 -5.26 -17.40
CA VAL A 360 5.03 -4.78 -18.19
C VAL A 360 4.01 -4.06 -17.31
N ALA A 361 3.73 -4.57 -16.13
CA ALA A 361 2.86 -3.89 -15.16
C ALA A 361 3.43 -2.53 -14.74
N GLY A 362 4.74 -2.45 -14.51
CA GLY A 362 5.43 -1.19 -14.22
C GLY A 362 5.32 -0.18 -15.37
N LEU A 363 5.53 -0.61 -16.62
CA LEU A 363 5.34 0.25 -17.80
C LEU A 363 3.92 0.82 -17.86
N GLY A 364 2.92 -0.03 -17.65
CA GLY A 364 1.51 0.38 -17.59
C GLY A 364 1.24 1.38 -16.47
N MET A 365 1.77 1.13 -15.27
CA MET A 365 1.69 2.05 -14.14
C MET A 365 2.26 3.42 -14.47
N GLY A 366 3.47 3.48 -15.06
CA GLY A 366 4.10 4.73 -15.47
C GLY A 366 3.24 5.53 -16.44
N ALA A 367 2.57 4.87 -17.39
CA ALA A 367 1.66 5.51 -18.34
C ALA A 367 0.41 6.08 -17.64
N VAL A 368 -0.19 5.37 -16.68
CA VAL A 368 -1.35 5.85 -15.92
C VAL A 368 -0.98 7.03 -15.04
N VAL A 369 0.07 6.90 -14.21
CA VAL A 369 0.47 7.94 -13.24
C VAL A 369 0.83 9.24 -13.93
N SER A 370 1.60 9.18 -15.03
CA SER A 370 2.02 10.38 -15.77
C SER A 370 0.87 11.16 -16.42
N SER A 371 -0.28 10.51 -16.67
CA SER A 371 -1.41 11.13 -17.38
C SER A 371 -2.60 11.44 -16.47
N LEU A 372 -2.82 10.69 -15.39
CA LEU A 372 -4.01 10.76 -14.54
C LEU A 372 -4.28 12.16 -14.00
N PHE A 373 -3.32 12.73 -13.27
CA PHE A 373 -3.50 14.03 -12.61
C PHE A 373 -3.74 15.14 -13.63
N GLY A 374 -2.97 15.16 -14.71
CA GLY A 374 -3.10 16.17 -15.78
C GLY A 374 -4.46 16.15 -16.46
N ILE A 375 -4.99 14.95 -16.77
CA ILE A 375 -6.29 14.82 -17.46
C ILE A 375 -7.45 15.18 -16.53
N VAL A 376 -7.40 14.76 -15.27
CA VAL A 376 -8.45 15.04 -14.28
C VAL A 376 -8.52 16.54 -13.98
N LEU A 377 -7.37 17.20 -13.78
CA LEU A 377 -7.31 18.63 -13.49
C LEU A 377 -7.63 19.50 -14.71
N ALA A 378 -7.40 19.02 -15.94
CA ALA A 378 -7.83 19.72 -17.14
C ALA A 378 -9.36 19.81 -17.32
N ALA A 379 -10.12 19.02 -16.56
CA ALA A 379 -11.59 19.05 -16.58
C ALA A 379 -12.22 20.13 -15.67
N VAL A 380 -11.39 20.85 -14.88
CA VAL A 380 -11.86 21.86 -13.91
C VAL A 380 -11.40 23.27 -14.27
N GLU A 381 -12.05 24.28 -13.72
CA GLU A 381 -11.70 25.68 -13.99
C GLU A 381 -10.41 26.07 -13.24
N PRO A 382 -9.61 27.04 -13.74
CA PRO A 382 -8.36 27.46 -13.11
C PRO A 382 -8.49 27.82 -11.62
N ARG A 383 -9.58 28.46 -11.22
CA ARG A 383 -9.89 28.82 -9.83
C ARG A 383 -10.16 27.63 -8.92
N GLU A 384 -10.57 26.49 -9.48
CA GLU A 384 -10.91 25.26 -8.74
C GLU A 384 -9.72 24.28 -8.65
N ILE A 385 -8.62 24.51 -9.40
CA ILE A 385 -7.47 23.58 -9.51
C ILE A 385 -6.89 23.23 -8.13
N GLY A 386 -6.77 24.20 -7.22
CA GLY A 386 -6.23 23.96 -5.88
C GLY A 386 -7.09 22.97 -5.08
N SER A 387 -8.41 23.18 -5.04
CA SER A 387 -9.36 22.28 -4.38
C SER A 387 -9.43 20.92 -5.08
N ALA A 388 -9.44 20.92 -6.41
CA ALA A 388 -9.48 19.69 -7.21
C ALA A 388 -8.23 18.82 -7.03
N SER A 389 -7.03 19.41 -7.06
CA SER A 389 -5.77 18.68 -6.87
C SER A 389 -5.66 18.10 -5.47
N GLY A 390 -6.07 18.86 -4.44
CA GLY A 390 -6.14 18.36 -3.07
C GLY A 390 -7.08 17.15 -2.95
N LEU A 391 -8.28 17.23 -3.57
CA LEU A 391 -9.24 16.13 -3.53
C LEU A 391 -8.75 14.90 -4.30
N VAL A 392 -8.13 15.06 -5.47
CA VAL A 392 -7.54 13.95 -6.24
C VAL A 392 -6.47 13.24 -5.42
N ASN A 393 -5.55 13.99 -4.79
CA ASN A 393 -4.52 13.40 -3.94
C ASN A 393 -5.13 12.69 -2.71
N ALA A 394 -6.10 13.30 -2.04
CA ALA A 394 -6.78 12.68 -0.90
C ALA A 394 -7.45 11.35 -1.31
N ILE A 395 -8.18 11.35 -2.43
CA ILE A 395 -8.88 10.15 -2.91
C ILE A 395 -7.91 9.03 -3.33
N THR A 396 -6.76 9.36 -3.90
CA THR A 396 -5.73 8.33 -4.23
C THR A 396 -5.15 7.70 -2.98
N GLN A 397 -4.95 8.46 -1.91
CA GLN A 397 -4.46 7.93 -0.63
C GLN A 397 -5.53 7.11 0.11
N VAL A 398 -6.80 7.56 0.06
CA VAL A 398 -7.92 6.75 0.57
C VAL A 398 -8.03 5.45 -0.23
N GLY A 399 -7.85 5.51 -1.56
CA GLY A 399 -7.78 4.33 -2.41
C GLY A 399 -6.65 3.38 -1.99
N ALA A 400 -5.45 3.90 -1.76
CA ALA A 400 -4.30 3.11 -1.29
C ALA A 400 -4.62 2.39 0.03
N SER A 401 -5.15 3.12 1.02
CA SER A 401 -5.53 2.54 2.31
C SER A 401 -6.65 1.49 2.18
N ALA A 402 -7.71 1.81 1.41
CA ALA A 402 -8.79 0.88 1.14
C ALA A 402 -8.32 -0.37 0.39
N GLY A 403 -7.36 -0.21 -0.52
CA GLY A 403 -6.76 -1.31 -1.27
C GLY A 403 -6.05 -2.32 -0.40
N ILE A 404 -5.21 -1.84 0.55
CA ILE A 404 -4.57 -2.71 1.55
C ILE A 404 -5.63 -3.46 2.37
N ALA A 405 -6.66 -2.74 2.84
CA ALA A 405 -7.72 -3.33 3.64
C ALA A 405 -8.52 -4.39 2.85
N VAL A 406 -9.02 -4.04 1.67
CA VAL A 406 -9.88 -4.92 0.88
C VAL A 406 -9.12 -6.13 0.32
N LEU A 407 -7.98 -5.89 -0.37
CA LEU A 407 -7.19 -6.99 -0.93
C LEU A 407 -6.54 -7.83 0.16
N GLY A 408 -6.16 -7.24 1.30
CA GLY A 408 -5.70 -7.98 2.47
C GLY A 408 -6.77 -8.91 3.02
N VAL A 409 -7.99 -8.40 3.25
CA VAL A 409 -9.12 -9.23 3.72
C VAL A 409 -9.43 -10.36 2.73
N VAL A 410 -9.48 -10.07 1.42
CA VAL A 410 -9.69 -11.09 0.38
C VAL A 410 -8.59 -12.15 0.43
N PHE A 411 -7.33 -11.73 0.46
CA PHE A 411 -6.17 -12.62 0.47
C PHE A 411 -6.16 -13.55 1.69
N PHE A 412 -6.27 -13.00 2.89
CA PHE A 412 -6.27 -13.79 4.12
C PHE A 412 -7.51 -14.69 4.27
N SER A 413 -8.68 -14.24 3.79
CA SER A 413 -9.88 -15.08 3.72
C SER A 413 -9.70 -16.28 2.79
N LEU A 414 -9.02 -16.07 1.66
CA LEU A 414 -8.69 -17.14 0.72
C LEU A 414 -7.68 -18.12 1.33
N LEU A 415 -6.65 -17.64 2.04
CA LEU A 415 -5.70 -18.49 2.74
C LEU A 415 -6.41 -19.43 3.73
N GLY A 416 -7.36 -18.91 4.52
CA GLY A 416 -8.13 -19.71 5.46
C GLY A 416 -9.05 -20.71 4.77
N SER A 417 -9.83 -20.26 3.78
CA SER A 417 -10.84 -21.11 3.11
C SER A 417 -10.25 -22.24 2.25
N GLN A 418 -9.02 -22.07 1.75
CA GLN A 418 -8.35 -23.06 0.90
C GLN A 418 -7.43 -24.00 1.66
N SER A 419 -7.09 -23.68 2.92
CA SER A 419 -6.09 -24.37 3.73
C SER A 419 -6.32 -25.88 3.87
N THR A 420 -7.57 -26.29 4.10
CA THR A 420 -7.94 -27.72 4.23
C THR A 420 -7.68 -28.48 2.93
N GLY A 421 -8.12 -27.92 1.79
CA GLY A 421 -7.90 -28.54 0.48
C GLY A 421 -6.42 -28.61 0.07
N VAL A 422 -5.62 -27.62 0.51
CA VAL A 422 -4.16 -27.64 0.30
C VAL A 422 -3.52 -28.71 1.17
N ALA A 423 -3.89 -28.78 2.46
CA ALA A 423 -3.39 -29.81 3.35
C ALA A 423 -3.70 -31.23 2.83
N ASP A 424 -4.88 -31.42 2.21
CA ASP A 424 -5.26 -32.69 1.58
C ASP A 424 -4.38 -33.06 0.39
N ARG A 425 -3.94 -32.08 -0.41
CA ARG A 425 -3.03 -32.32 -1.54
C ARG A 425 -1.60 -32.63 -1.12
N VAL A 426 -1.14 -32.06 0.00
CA VAL A 426 0.18 -32.32 0.57
C VAL A 426 0.25 -33.61 1.38
N ALA A 427 -0.89 -34.05 1.96
CA ALA A 427 -0.97 -35.23 2.80
C ALA A 427 -0.42 -36.54 2.19
N PRO A 428 -0.63 -36.87 0.88
CA PRO A 428 -0.03 -38.06 0.27
C PRO A 428 1.51 -38.07 0.26
N GLN A 429 2.13 -36.90 0.03
CA GLN A 429 3.58 -36.76 0.05
C GLN A 429 4.10 -36.88 1.49
N LEU A 430 3.46 -36.21 2.45
CA LEU A 430 3.74 -36.36 3.87
C LEU A 430 3.68 -37.83 4.29
N ARG A 431 2.64 -38.58 3.88
CA ARG A 431 2.51 -40.01 4.15
C ARG A 431 3.67 -40.83 3.57
N ALA A 432 4.10 -40.52 2.35
CA ALA A 432 5.21 -41.22 1.69
C ALA A 432 6.56 -40.99 2.38
N GLU A 433 6.74 -39.89 3.09
CA GLU A 433 7.97 -39.55 3.83
C GLU A 433 8.03 -40.16 5.25
N MET A 434 6.87 -40.49 5.85
CA MET A 434 6.78 -41.05 7.22
C MET A 434 7.56 -42.35 7.43
N PRO A 435 7.59 -43.34 6.50
CA PRO A 435 8.36 -44.55 6.67
C PRO A 435 9.85 -44.31 6.79
N ALA A 436 10.40 -43.32 6.08
CA ALA A 436 11.80 -42.94 6.13
C ALA A 436 12.25 -42.45 7.52
N VAL A 437 11.34 -41.92 8.31
CA VAL A 437 11.57 -41.47 9.69
C VAL A 437 11.04 -42.45 10.74
N HIS A 438 10.67 -43.68 10.32
CA HIS A 438 10.23 -44.80 11.17
C HIS A 438 8.94 -44.55 11.94
N VAL A 439 7.95 -43.87 11.32
CA VAL A 439 6.59 -43.68 11.88
C VAL A 439 5.79 -44.98 11.65
N PRO A 440 5.24 -45.59 12.69
CA PRO A 440 4.41 -46.77 12.55
C PRO A 440 3.18 -46.51 11.70
N SER A 441 2.80 -47.48 10.85
CA SER A 441 1.62 -47.35 9.97
C SER A 441 0.31 -47.11 10.74
N THR A 442 0.24 -47.56 11.98
CA THR A 442 -0.93 -47.44 12.87
C THR A 442 -1.22 -45.98 13.28
N VAL A 443 -0.22 -45.10 13.27
CA VAL A 443 -0.37 -43.70 13.71
C VAL A 443 -0.30 -42.68 12.54
N GLN A 444 -0.01 -43.13 11.31
CA GLN A 444 0.14 -42.24 10.15
C GLN A 444 -1.14 -41.45 9.86
N ASP A 445 -2.32 -42.05 10.00
CA ASP A 445 -3.59 -41.37 9.77
C ASP A 445 -3.85 -40.28 10.82
N GLU A 446 -3.52 -40.54 12.09
CA GLU A 446 -3.64 -39.54 13.17
C GLU A 446 -2.70 -38.36 12.93
N VAL A 447 -1.48 -38.63 12.48
CA VAL A 447 -0.47 -37.63 12.12
C VAL A 447 -0.98 -36.74 10.98
N ILE A 448 -1.60 -37.31 9.93
CA ILE A 448 -2.17 -36.55 8.83
C ILE A 448 -3.33 -35.67 9.30
N VAL A 449 -4.23 -36.21 10.15
CA VAL A 449 -5.35 -35.45 10.73
C VAL A 449 -4.80 -34.28 11.58
N ALA A 450 -3.77 -34.53 12.40
CA ALA A 450 -3.13 -33.50 13.22
C ALA A 450 -2.48 -32.40 12.34
N PHE A 451 -1.79 -32.79 11.26
CA PHE A 451 -1.22 -31.84 10.30
C PHE A 451 -2.31 -30.96 9.68
N ARG A 452 -3.41 -31.56 9.18
CA ARG A 452 -4.53 -30.83 8.58
C ARG A 452 -5.14 -29.80 9.53
N SER A 453 -5.44 -30.24 10.76
CA SER A 453 -6.01 -29.35 11.78
C SER A 453 -5.06 -28.23 12.15
N CYS A 454 -3.79 -28.55 12.40
CA CYS A 454 -2.78 -27.56 12.72
C CYS A 454 -2.60 -26.55 11.58
N TYR A 455 -2.47 -27.02 10.32
CA TYR A 455 -2.31 -26.15 9.16
C TYR A 455 -3.51 -25.24 8.96
N HIS A 456 -4.74 -25.79 9.04
CA HIS A 456 -5.96 -25.00 8.95
C HIS A 456 -6.02 -23.92 10.04
N ASP A 457 -5.87 -24.33 11.29
CA ASP A 457 -5.97 -23.41 12.43
C ASP A 457 -4.89 -22.30 12.37
N ARG A 458 -3.69 -22.63 11.84
CA ARG A 458 -2.64 -21.65 11.62
C ARG A 458 -3.00 -20.63 10.52
N MET A 459 -3.68 -21.07 9.45
CA MET A 459 -4.08 -20.18 8.34
C MET A 459 -5.29 -19.29 8.70
N VAL A 460 -6.14 -19.73 9.63
CA VAL A 460 -7.26 -18.92 10.15
C VAL A 460 -6.92 -18.17 11.44
N ALA A 461 -5.74 -18.43 12.03
CA ALA A 461 -5.30 -17.75 13.25
C ALA A 461 -5.30 -16.24 13.07
N LYS A 462 -5.84 -15.52 14.05
CA LYS A 462 -5.90 -14.06 14.06
C LYS A 462 -4.55 -13.44 14.42
N ASP A 463 -3.76 -14.16 15.20
CA ASP A 463 -2.45 -13.76 15.68
C ASP A 463 -1.42 -14.83 15.26
N PRO A 464 -0.55 -14.53 14.27
CA PRO A 464 0.46 -15.46 13.78
C PRO A 464 1.50 -15.86 14.83
N SER A 465 1.66 -15.08 15.91
CA SER A 465 2.61 -15.36 16.99
C SER A 465 2.12 -16.45 17.95
N GLN A 466 0.80 -16.68 17.99
CA GLN A 466 0.23 -17.71 18.85
C GLN A 466 0.17 -19.06 18.14
N THR A 467 0.79 -20.06 18.74
CA THR A 467 0.71 -21.44 18.24
C THR A 467 -0.68 -22.01 18.59
N PRO A 468 -1.52 -22.35 17.59
CA PRO A 468 -2.81 -22.98 17.83
C PRO A 468 -2.70 -24.24 18.68
N ALA A 469 -3.75 -24.54 19.45
CA ALA A 469 -3.77 -25.74 20.31
C ALA A 469 -3.55 -27.04 19.52
N SER A 470 -4.09 -27.14 18.31
CA SER A 470 -3.90 -28.25 17.38
C SER A 470 -2.43 -28.44 16.93
N CYS A 471 -1.61 -27.39 16.98
CA CYS A 471 -0.21 -27.43 16.60
C CYS A 471 0.72 -27.80 17.76
N ARG A 472 0.30 -27.69 19.01
CA ARG A 472 1.18 -27.94 20.19
C ARG A 472 1.65 -29.39 20.23
N GLY A 473 0.80 -30.34 19.89
CA GLY A 473 1.16 -31.76 19.81
C GLY A 473 2.08 -32.09 18.63
N VAL A 474 1.93 -31.39 17.53
CA VAL A 474 2.73 -31.58 16.31
C VAL A 474 4.15 -31.05 16.50
N ASN A 475 4.32 -29.87 17.10
CA ASN A 475 5.63 -29.22 17.30
C ASN A 475 6.45 -29.85 18.43
N SER A 476 5.81 -30.42 19.45
CA SER A 476 6.48 -31.03 20.60
C SER A 476 6.70 -32.54 20.48
N GLY A 477 6.19 -33.17 19.42
CA GLY A 477 6.19 -34.62 19.28
C GLY A 477 5.36 -35.36 20.35
N GLN A 478 4.61 -34.64 21.17
CA GLN A 478 3.87 -35.19 22.34
C GLN A 478 2.37 -35.43 22.08
N GLY A 479 1.82 -35.00 20.95
CA GLY A 479 0.39 -35.14 20.66
C GLY A 479 0.02 -36.50 20.15
N ALA A 480 -0.13 -37.15 19.26
CA ALA A 480 -0.47 -38.53 18.88
C ALA A 480 0.67 -39.53 19.07
N THR A 481 1.84 -39.10 19.60
CA THR A 481 3.10 -39.86 19.55
C THR A 481 3.76 -40.08 20.92
N ALA A 482 2.97 -40.16 22.00
CA ALA A 482 3.49 -40.45 23.35
C ALA A 482 4.31 -41.76 23.46
N GLN A 483 4.41 -42.51 22.37
CA GLN A 483 5.19 -43.77 22.27
C GLN A 483 6.39 -43.69 21.29
N VAL A 484 6.72 -42.50 20.77
CA VAL A 484 7.79 -42.38 19.77
C VAL A 484 9.11 -41.87 20.41
N PRO A 485 10.27 -42.49 20.15
CA PRO A 485 11.56 -42.04 20.67
C PRO A 485 11.91 -40.59 20.25
N ASP A 486 12.61 -39.83 21.10
CA ASP A 486 13.02 -38.42 20.84
C ASP A 486 13.72 -38.21 19.51
N SER A 487 14.51 -39.19 19.06
CA SER A 487 15.21 -39.14 17.77
C SER A 487 14.27 -39.20 16.56
N VAL A 488 13.13 -39.87 16.68
CA VAL A 488 12.09 -39.94 15.66
C VAL A 488 11.23 -38.68 15.71
N SER A 489 10.93 -38.16 16.89
CA SER A 489 10.22 -36.89 17.10
C SER A 489 10.90 -35.71 16.41
N LYS A 490 12.23 -35.57 16.56
CA LYS A 490 13.02 -34.51 15.88
C LYS A 490 12.98 -34.63 14.36
N ARG A 491 13.11 -35.86 13.82
CA ARG A 491 13.01 -36.09 12.37
C ARG A 491 11.61 -35.84 11.83
N MET A 492 10.59 -36.18 12.59
CA MET A 492 9.21 -35.90 12.24
C MET A 492 8.94 -34.39 12.22
N ALA A 493 9.49 -33.62 13.17
CA ALA A 493 9.37 -32.14 13.14
C ALA A 493 9.92 -31.55 11.83
N ALA A 494 11.05 -32.03 11.33
CA ALA A 494 11.61 -31.59 10.05
C ALA A 494 10.69 -31.95 8.86
N VAL A 495 10.09 -33.14 8.85
CA VAL A 495 9.13 -33.55 7.81
C VAL A 495 7.86 -32.69 7.86
N PHE A 496 7.40 -32.33 9.06
CA PHE A 496 6.28 -31.41 9.22
C PHE A 496 6.59 -29.98 8.76
N GLU A 497 7.79 -29.50 9.06
CA GLU A 497 8.25 -28.18 8.61
C GLU A 497 8.30 -28.11 7.09
N ASP A 498 8.83 -29.14 6.43
CA ASP A 498 8.89 -29.23 4.98
C ASP A 498 7.48 -29.36 4.34
N ALA A 499 6.61 -30.22 4.91
CA ALA A 499 5.21 -30.32 4.48
C ALA A 499 4.47 -29.00 4.68
N GLY A 500 4.71 -28.29 5.79
CA GLY A 500 4.17 -26.97 6.07
C GLY A 500 4.65 -25.91 5.07
N SER A 501 5.93 -25.93 4.71
CA SER A 501 6.52 -25.04 3.70
C SER A 501 5.91 -25.27 2.31
N ARG A 502 5.75 -26.53 1.89
CA ARG A 502 5.05 -26.91 0.64
C ARG A 502 3.60 -26.44 0.64
N ALA A 503 2.88 -26.70 1.74
CA ALA A 503 1.51 -26.26 1.89
C ALA A 503 1.37 -24.73 1.84
N ASN A 504 2.28 -23.99 2.50
CA ASN A 504 2.33 -22.54 2.42
C ASN A 504 2.57 -22.07 0.98
N GLY A 505 3.58 -22.61 0.30
CA GLY A 505 3.88 -22.27 -1.08
C GLY A 505 2.65 -22.43 -1.99
N GLU A 506 1.93 -23.53 -1.87
CA GLU A 506 0.74 -23.79 -2.67
C GLU A 506 -0.43 -22.87 -2.29
N ASN A 507 -0.73 -22.74 -1.00
CA ASN A 507 -1.85 -21.93 -0.51
C ASN A 507 -1.68 -20.43 -0.86
N PHE A 508 -0.51 -19.90 -0.61
CA PHE A 508 -0.19 -18.50 -0.94
C PHE A 508 -0.20 -18.25 -2.45
N THR A 509 0.25 -19.22 -3.26
CA THR A 509 0.17 -19.13 -4.73
C THR A 509 -1.28 -19.05 -5.21
N LEU A 510 -2.15 -19.94 -4.72
CA LEU A 510 -3.57 -19.95 -5.07
C LEU A 510 -4.29 -18.68 -4.56
N ALA A 511 -3.98 -18.23 -3.35
CA ALA A 511 -4.55 -17.00 -2.81
C ALA A 511 -4.12 -15.78 -3.61
N LEU A 512 -2.84 -15.69 -4.00
CA LEU A 512 -2.34 -14.60 -4.84
C LEU A 512 -3.00 -14.61 -6.21
N GLN A 513 -3.11 -15.76 -6.88
CA GLN A 513 -3.80 -15.89 -8.18
C GLN A 513 -5.21 -15.32 -8.13
N ARG A 514 -6.00 -15.70 -7.11
CA ARG A 514 -7.38 -15.21 -6.96
C ARG A 514 -7.45 -13.72 -6.63
N THR A 515 -6.53 -13.22 -5.81
CA THR A 515 -6.44 -11.80 -5.48
C THR A 515 -6.03 -10.96 -6.69
N LEU A 516 -5.16 -11.50 -7.56
CA LEU A 516 -4.77 -10.85 -8.82
C LEU A 516 -5.94 -10.67 -9.79
N TYR A 517 -6.94 -11.55 -9.81
CA TYR A 517 -8.16 -11.32 -10.59
C TYR A 517 -8.92 -10.07 -10.10
N CYS A 518 -8.94 -9.82 -8.79
CA CYS A 518 -9.54 -8.59 -8.25
C CYS A 518 -8.75 -7.35 -8.69
N ALA A 519 -7.42 -7.41 -8.65
CA ALA A 519 -6.57 -6.32 -9.11
C ALA A 519 -6.70 -6.09 -10.63
N ALA A 520 -6.72 -7.15 -11.44
CA ALA A 520 -6.96 -7.08 -12.88
C ALA A 520 -8.34 -6.49 -13.20
N GLY A 521 -9.38 -6.91 -12.46
CA GLY A 521 -10.72 -6.35 -12.55
C GLY A 521 -10.77 -4.86 -12.25
N ALA A 522 -10.04 -4.40 -11.21
CA ALA A 522 -9.91 -2.98 -10.91
C ALA A 522 -9.24 -2.22 -12.08
N MET A 523 -8.18 -2.75 -12.69
CA MET A 523 -7.54 -2.14 -13.86
C MET A 523 -8.44 -2.13 -15.09
N LEU A 524 -9.24 -3.17 -15.29
CA LEU A 524 -10.24 -3.21 -16.37
C LEU A 524 -11.32 -2.14 -16.14
N LEU A 525 -11.77 -1.94 -14.90
CA LEU A 525 -12.71 -0.86 -14.57
C LEU A 525 -12.07 0.51 -14.81
N VAL A 526 -10.81 0.70 -14.44
CA VAL A 526 -10.06 1.93 -14.75
C VAL A 526 -10.02 2.16 -16.26
N PHE A 527 -9.74 1.12 -17.06
CA PHE A 527 -9.78 1.19 -18.53
C PHE A 527 -11.16 1.63 -19.03
N LEU A 528 -12.24 1.00 -18.58
CA LEU A 528 -13.61 1.34 -18.99
C LEU A 528 -14.00 2.77 -18.57
N LEU A 529 -13.71 3.16 -17.34
CA LEU A 529 -14.02 4.50 -16.83
C LEU A 529 -13.20 5.58 -17.54
N SER A 530 -12.03 5.26 -18.08
CA SER A 530 -11.21 6.21 -18.83
C SER A 530 -11.94 6.80 -20.05
N PHE A 531 -12.91 6.09 -20.61
CA PHE A 531 -13.73 6.60 -21.72
C PHE A 531 -14.67 7.75 -21.32
N LEU A 532 -14.94 7.93 -20.03
CA LEU A 532 -15.73 9.06 -19.52
C LEU A 532 -14.89 10.35 -19.40
N LEU A 533 -13.55 10.26 -19.53
CA LEU A 533 -12.67 11.42 -19.51
C LEU A 533 -12.63 12.13 -20.88
N PRO A 534 -12.34 13.44 -20.94
CA PRO A 534 -12.21 14.18 -22.19
C PRO A 534 -11.04 13.64 -23.05
N ALA A 535 -11.25 13.58 -24.36
CA ALA A 535 -10.27 12.98 -25.28
C ALA A 535 -8.93 13.73 -25.31
N ARG A 536 -8.93 15.05 -25.09
CA ARG A 536 -7.73 15.91 -25.01
C ARG A 536 -7.90 16.89 -23.85
N ALA A 537 -6.80 17.22 -23.18
CA ALA A 537 -6.76 18.32 -22.24
C ALA A 537 -7.17 19.61 -22.99
N ARG A 538 -8.10 20.39 -22.44
CA ARG A 538 -8.46 21.70 -22.99
C ARG A 538 -7.19 22.56 -22.94
N LYS A 539 -6.72 23.04 -24.09
CA LYS A 539 -5.73 24.11 -24.13
C LYS A 539 -6.43 25.36 -23.63
N TRP A 540 -6.09 25.81 -22.44
CA TRP A 540 -6.43 27.14 -21.98
C TRP A 540 -5.53 28.10 -22.76
N GLY A 541 -6.13 28.86 -23.67
CA GLY A 541 -5.47 29.94 -24.41
C GLY A 541 -5.12 31.11 -23.51
#